data_f5d7dc28ffd2f1267314d6eb1b3fc883
#
_entry.id   f5d7dc28ffd2f1267314d6eb1b3fc883
#
_cell.length_a   1.000
_cell.length_b   1.000
_cell.length_c   1.000
_cell.angle_alpha   90.00
_cell.angle_beta   90.00
_cell.angle_gamma   90.00
#
_symmetry.space_group_name_H-M   'P 1'
#
loop_
_entity.id
_entity.type
_entity.pdbx_description
1 polymer ?
#
loop_
_entity_poly.entity_id
_entity_poly.type
_entity_poly.pdbx_seq_one_letter_code
_entity_poly.pdbx_strand_id
1 'polypeptide(L)'
;KKQLKNTVSGQLAFELYDRYGFPLDLTQLIASENKLKIDIVEFDKCLNEQKNRSKIDAVKQYGDWIVLKQDDVQEFVGYDHSDAKIIITKYRSLVVKGQTKFQLIFNLTPFYPEGGGQVGDTGFIEDKQGKVNIKDTKKENGVIVHYVDELPKNLNSSFHGQVDIERRNKISKNHSATHLLHHALREVLGTHVKQNGSLVNENYLRFDFSHFSK
;
A
#
# COMPACT_ATOMS: atom_id res chain seq x y z
N LYS A 1 35.11 -22.65 -28.82
CA LYS A 1 34.11 -22.32 -27.79
C LYS A 1 33.33 -23.58 -27.50
N LYS A 2 33.71 -24.37 -26.48
CA LYS A 2 32.97 -25.53 -26.01
C LYS A 2 31.82 -25.00 -25.13
N GLN A 3 30.60 -25.08 -25.58
CA GLN A 3 29.38 -24.90 -24.77
C GLN A 3 29.33 -26.01 -23.72
N LEU A 4 29.17 -25.59 -22.48
CA LEU A 4 28.97 -26.43 -21.30
C LEU A 4 27.66 -27.23 -21.49
N LYS A 5 27.77 -28.50 -21.87
CA LYS A 5 26.63 -29.42 -22.09
C LYS A 5 25.86 -29.81 -20.83
N ASN A 6 26.27 -29.35 -19.64
CA ASN A 6 25.70 -29.76 -18.34
C ASN A 6 25.24 -28.60 -17.45
N THR A 7 24.82 -27.46 -18.04
CA THR A 7 24.36 -26.32 -17.28
C THR A 7 22.99 -25.89 -17.76
N VAL A 8 22.05 -25.76 -16.83
CA VAL A 8 20.74 -25.17 -17.03
C VAL A 8 20.90 -23.65 -16.98
N SER A 9 20.32 -22.92 -17.92
CA SER A 9 20.42 -21.45 -17.95
C SER A 9 19.74 -20.84 -16.71
N GLY A 10 20.32 -19.79 -16.18
CA GLY A 10 19.74 -19.04 -15.07
C GLY A 10 18.41 -18.39 -15.47
N GLN A 11 18.24 -18.06 -16.74
CA GLN A 11 16.97 -17.54 -17.28
C GLN A 11 15.84 -18.55 -17.16
N LEU A 12 16.08 -19.84 -17.46
CA LEU A 12 15.07 -20.91 -17.30
C LEU A 12 14.72 -21.11 -15.82
N ALA A 13 15.74 -21.14 -14.95
CA ALA A 13 15.54 -21.25 -13.51
C ALA A 13 14.75 -20.03 -12.96
N PHE A 14 14.99 -18.83 -13.48
CA PHE A 14 14.25 -17.63 -13.14
C PHE A 14 12.80 -17.68 -13.65
N GLU A 15 12.54 -18.18 -14.86
CA GLU A 15 11.17 -18.35 -15.37
C GLU A 15 10.36 -19.32 -14.52
N LEU A 16 10.97 -20.42 -14.07
CA LEU A 16 10.33 -21.37 -13.14
C LEU A 16 9.99 -20.69 -11.80
N TYR A 17 10.88 -19.87 -11.28
CA TYR A 17 10.70 -19.12 -10.04
C TYR A 17 9.59 -18.05 -10.18
N ASP A 18 9.69 -17.18 -11.18
CA ASP A 18 8.85 -15.99 -11.34
C ASP A 18 7.44 -16.33 -11.82
N ARG A 19 7.33 -17.23 -12.80
CA ARG A 19 6.05 -17.55 -13.46
C ARG A 19 5.28 -18.67 -12.79
N TYR A 20 6.00 -19.65 -12.25
CA TYR A 20 5.39 -20.86 -11.69
C TYR A 20 5.55 -20.96 -10.17
N GLY A 21 6.22 -19.99 -9.52
CA GLY A 21 6.46 -19.98 -8.09
C GLY A 21 7.35 -21.13 -7.60
N PHE A 22 8.16 -21.72 -8.52
CA PHE A 22 9.00 -22.86 -8.20
C PHE A 22 10.32 -22.41 -7.56
N PRO A 23 10.58 -22.77 -6.28
CA PRO A 23 11.75 -22.27 -5.55
C PRO A 23 13.07 -22.65 -6.19
N LEU A 24 14.08 -21.75 -6.11
CA LEU A 24 15.40 -21.98 -6.70
C LEU A 24 16.12 -23.19 -6.11
N ASP A 25 15.99 -23.41 -4.81
CA ASP A 25 16.58 -24.55 -4.09
C ASP A 25 16.05 -25.89 -4.62
N LEU A 26 14.77 -26.01 -4.93
CA LEU A 26 14.19 -27.19 -5.56
C LEU A 26 14.68 -27.36 -7.00
N THR A 27 14.81 -26.27 -7.75
CA THR A 27 15.38 -26.31 -9.09
C THR A 27 16.85 -26.81 -9.05
N GLN A 28 17.61 -26.33 -8.07
CA GLN A 28 19.00 -26.78 -7.84
C GLN A 28 19.09 -28.25 -7.46
N LEU A 29 18.18 -28.73 -6.61
CA LEU A 29 18.13 -30.14 -6.20
C LEU A 29 17.88 -31.04 -7.41
N ILE A 30 16.84 -30.77 -8.19
CA ILE A 30 16.48 -31.53 -9.40
C ILE A 30 17.62 -31.48 -10.43
N ALA A 31 18.25 -30.32 -10.63
CA ALA A 31 19.39 -30.21 -11.52
C ALA A 31 20.55 -31.09 -11.07
N SER A 32 20.87 -31.08 -9.75
CA SER A 32 21.96 -31.89 -9.18
C SER A 32 21.73 -33.40 -9.32
N GLU A 33 20.50 -33.86 -9.11
CA GLU A 33 20.09 -35.27 -9.32
C GLU A 33 20.29 -35.71 -10.77
N ASN A 34 20.13 -34.80 -11.73
CA ASN A 34 20.38 -35.04 -13.15
C ASN A 34 21.81 -34.69 -13.60
N LYS A 35 22.74 -34.49 -12.67
CA LYS A 35 24.16 -34.14 -12.92
C LYS A 35 24.32 -32.84 -13.72
N LEU A 36 23.34 -31.91 -13.58
CA LEU A 36 23.35 -30.58 -14.16
C LEU A 36 23.67 -29.54 -13.10
N LYS A 37 24.21 -28.40 -13.52
CA LYS A 37 24.41 -27.21 -12.68
C LYS A 37 23.51 -26.08 -13.19
N ILE A 38 23.12 -25.18 -12.31
CA ILE A 38 22.37 -23.98 -12.71
C ILE A 38 23.34 -22.80 -12.78
N ASP A 39 23.19 -21.94 -13.77
CA ASP A 39 23.89 -20.66 -13.84
C ASP A 39 23.22 -19.67 -12.87
N ILE A 40 23.74 -19.65 -11.62
CA ILE A 40 23.23 -18.79 -10.56
C ILE A 40 23.50 -17.31 -10.86
N VAL A 41 24.61 -16.99 -11.52
CA VAL A 41 24.98 -15.62 -11.88
C VAL A 41 23.94 -15.04 -12.85
N GLU A 42 23.55 -15.82 -13.85
CA GLU A 42 22.49 -15.44 -14.78
C GLU A 42 21.13 -15.34 -14.10
N PHE A 43 20.79 -16.28 -13.18
CA PHE A 43 19.57 -16.22 -12.38
C PHE A 43 19.49 -14.92 -11.57
N ASP A 44 20.55 -14.58 -10.81
CA ASP A 44 20.60 -13.38 -9.99
C ASP A 44 20.52 -12.11 -10.84
N LYS A 45 21.09 -12.12 -12.04
CA LYS A 45 20.93 -11.01 -12.99
C LYS A 45 19.48 -10.83 -13.39
N CYS A 46 18.77 -11.88 -13.80
CA CYS A 46 17.36 -11.84 -14.16
C CYS A 46 16.49 -11.37 -12.98
N LEU A 47 16.76 -11.85 -11.77
CA LEU A 47 16.07 -11.45 -10.55
C LEU A 47 16.26 -9.95 -10.24
N ASN A 48 17.49 -9.46 -10.39
CA ASN A 48 17.78 -8.03 -10.19
C ASN A 48 17.16 -7.15 -11.27
N GLU A 49 17.13 -7.59 -12.52
CA GLU A 49 16.45 -6.87 -13.61
C GLU A 49 14.94 -6.80 -13.37
N GLN A 50 14.31 -7.86 -12.88
CA GLN A 50 12.89 -7.84 -12.49
C GLN A 50 12.64 -6.89 -11.32
N LYS A 51 13.46 -6.97 -10.26
CA LYS A 51 13.37 -6.05 -9.11
C LYS A 51 13.53 -4.59 -9.53
N ASN A 52 14.44 -4.31 -10.47
CA ASN A 52 14.65 -2.95 -10.98
C ASN A 52 13.46 -2.49 -11.84
N ARG A 53 12.92 -3.34 -12.72
CA ARG A 53 11.68 -3.02 -13.47
C ARG A 53 10.52 -2.72 -12.52
N SER A 54 10.29 -3.56 -11.51
CA SER A 54 9.26 -3.33 -10.50
C SER A 54 9.48 -2.03 -9.70
N LYS A 55 10.75 -1.66 -9.43
CA LYS A 55 11.08 -0.37 -8.79
C LYS A 55 10.83 0.82 -9.71
N ILE A 56 11.17 0.72 -11.00
CA ILE A 56 10.94 1.79 -11.99
C ILE A 56 9.43 2.01 -12.21
N ASP A 57 8.65 0.94 -12.28
CA ASP A 57 7.18 1.02 -12.35
C ASP A 57 6.55 1.60 -11.06
N ALA A 58 7.25 1.49 -9.93
CA ALA A 58 6.83 2.04 -8.64
C ALA A 58 7.38 3.45 -8.37
N VAL A 59 8.23 4.03 -9.23
CA VAL A 59 8.77 5.38 -9.03
C VAL A 59 7.66 6.41 -9.21
N LYS A 60 7.14 6.87 -8.07
CA LYS A 60 6.30 8.05 -8.01
C LYS A 60 7.21 9.27 -8.14
N GLN A 61 7.00 10.06 -9.17
CA GLN A 61 7.64 11.36 -9.29
C GLN A 61 6.76 12.40 -8.59
N TYR A 62 7.28 12.97 -7.52
CA TYR A 62 6.58 14.00 -6.75
C TYR A 62 7.06 15.38 -7.22
N GLY A 63 6.12 16.29 -7.45
CA GLY A 63 6.40 17.72 -7.51
C GLY A 63 6.63 18.31 -6.12
N ASP A 64 7.10 19.55 -6.06
CA ASP A 64 7.24 20.27 -4.82
C ASP A 64 5.90 20.66 -4.21
N TRP A 65 5.86 20.80 -2.88
CA TRP A 65 4.69 21.28 -2.18
C TRP A 65 4.42 22.76 -2.47
N ILE A 66 3.25 23.05 -2.99
CA ILE A 66 2.75 24.42 -3.16
C ILE A 66 1.93 24.75 -1.91
N VAL A 67 2.39 25.77 -1.18
CA VAL A 67 1.76 26.24 0.06
C VAL A 67 0.72 27.32 -0.30
N LEU A 68 -0.53 27.06 0.04
CA LEU A 68 -1.63 28.00 -0.14
C LEU A 68 -1.88 28.82 1.14
N LYS A 69 -1.70 28.19 2.30
CA LYS A 69 -1.84 28.81 3.62
C LYS A 69 -0.76 28.27 4.54
N GLN A 70 -0.14 29.15 5.29
CA GLN A 70 0.79 28.79 6.36
C GLN A 70 -0.04 28.35 7.57
N ASP A 71 -0.36 27.06 7.62
CA ASP A 71 -0.95 26.41 8.77
C ASP A 71 -0.15 25.13 9.00
N ASP A 72 0.63 25.12 10.06
CA ASP A 72 1.57 24.02 10.33
C ASP A 72 0.93 22.94 11.23
N VAL A 73 -0.30 23.17 11.70
CA VAL A 73 -1.03 22.22 12.56
C VAL A 73 -2.18 21.61 11.77
N GLN A 74 -2.10 20.30 11.56
CA GLN A 74 -3.20 19.54 11.00
C GLN A 74 -3.94 18.81 12.12
N GLU A 75 -5.23 19.08 12.27
CA GLU A 75 -6.07 18.39 13.26
C GLU A 75 -6.77 17.16 12.62
N PHE A 76 -6.74 16.01 13.32
CA PHE A 76 -7.50 14.83 12.95
C PHE A 76 -8.75 14.71 13.82
N VAL A 77 -9.92 14.82 13.20
CA VAL A 77 -11.23 14.75 13.87
C VAL A 77 -12.03 13.48 13.54
N GLY A 78 -11.43 12.56 12.79
CA GLY A 78 -12.11 11.41 12.20
C GLY A 78 -12.53 10.30 13.16
N TYR A 79 -12.18 10.39 14.46
CA TYR A 79 -12.74 9.48 15.48
C TYR A 79 -14.18 9.84 15.85
N ASP A 80 -14.49 11.13 15.91
CA ASP A 80 -15.79 11.64 16.36
C ASP A 80 -16.67 12.13 15.21
N HIS A 81 -16.04 12.53 14.10
CA HIS A 81 -16.73 13.15 12.96
C HIS A 81 -16.46 12.40 11.66
N SER A 82 -17.50 12.19 10.87
CA SER A 82 -17.40 11.62 9.52
C SER A 82 -17.37 12.69 8.43
N ASP A 83 -17.62 13.94 8.79
CA ASP A 83 -17.59 15.10 7.91
C ASP A 83 -17.00 16.30 8.64
N ALA A 84 -16.49 17.25 7.89
CA ALA A 84 -15.94 18.47 8.45
C ALA A 84 -15.85 19.60 7.39
N LYS A 85 -15.87 20.85 7.86
CA LYS A 85 -15.54 21.99 7.03
C LYS A 85 -14.05 22.19 6.99
N ILE A 86 -13.45 22.03 5.82
CA ILE A 86 -12.00 21.98 5.62
C ILE A 86 -11.51 23.04 4.64
N ILE A 87 -10.22 23.37 4.72
CA ILE A 87 -9.50 24.19 3.74
C ILE A 87 -8.22 23.45 3.32
N ILE A 88 -7.84 23.61 2.05
CA ILE A 88 -6.58 23.08 1.53
C ILE A 88 -5.45 24.03 1.98
N THR A 89 -4.47 23.50 2.68
CA THR A 89 -3.28 24.28 3.11
C THR A 89 -2.12 24.12 2.15
N LYS A 90 -1.91 22.90 1.65
CA LYS A 90 -0.82 22.57 0.71
C LYS A 90 -1.30 21.55 -0.31
N TYR A 91 -0.70 21.58 -1.50
CA TYR A 91 -0.90 20.52 -2.49
C TYR A 91 0.38 20.29 -3.31
N ARG A 92 0.47 19.13 -3.94
CA ARG A 92 1.50 18.83 -4.94
C ARG A 92 0.96 17.87 -6.00
N SER A 93 1.61 17.88 -7.16
CA SER A 93 1.40 16.86 -8.18
C SER A 93 2.23 15.61 -7.88
N LEU A 94 1.76 14.47 -8.35
CA LEU A 94 2.55 13.25 -8.45
C LEU A 94 2.23 12.54 -9.76
N VAL A 95 3.23 11.94 -10.38
CA VAL A 95 3.05 11.11 -11.58
C VAL A 95 3.15 9.65 -11.17
N VAL A 96 2.10 8.88 -11.46
CA VAL A 96 2.01 7.44 -11.20
C VAL A 96 1.66 6.75 -12.51
N LYS A 97 2.53 5.89 -13.02
CA LYS A 97 2.32 5.16 -14.29
C LYS A 97 1.94 6.09 -15.46
N GLY A 98 2.59 7.24 -15.55
CA GLY A 98 2.34 8.24 -16.60
C GLY A 98 1.07 9.08 -16.43
N GLN A 99 0.29 8.88 -15.36
CA GLN A 99 -0.87 9.70 -15.03
C GLN A 99 -0.53 10.72 -13.96
N THR A 100 -0.89 11.98 -14.18
CA THR A 100 -0.77 13.01 -13.16
C THR A 100 -1.92 12.89 -12.18
N LYS A 101 -1.58 12.79 -10.89
CA LYS A 101 -2.49 12.82 -9.75
C LYS A 101 -2.05 13.91 -8.80
N PHE A 102 -2.80 14.14 -7.74
CA PHE A 102 -2.49 15.20 -6.78
C PHE A 102 -2.61 14.69 -5.34
N GLN A 103 -1.87 15.34 -4.48
CA GLN A 103 -1.93 15.18 -3.03
C GLN A 103 -2.36 16.50 -2.41
N LEU A 104 -3.29 16.42 -1.47
CA LEU A 104 -3.83 17.57 -0.73
C LEU A 104 -3.53 17.40 0.76
N ILE A 105 -3.21 18.50 1.42
CA ILE A 105 -3.15 18.61 2.89
C ILE A 105 -4.20 19.60 3.32
N PHE A 106 -4.99 19.25 4.33
CA PHE A 106 -6.04 20.09 4.91
C PHE A 106 -5.61 20.61 6.28
N ASN A 107 -6.19 21.70 6.74
CA ASN A 107 -6.01 22.23 8.10
C ASN A 107 -6.56 21.27 9.16
N LEU A 108 -7.68 20.64 8.88
CA LEU A 108 -8.26 19.57 9.69
C LEU A 108 -8.84 18.49 8.77
N THR A 109 -8.97 17.24 9.25
CA THR A 109 -9.45 16.15 8.41
C THR A 109 -10.26 15.11 9.19
N PRO A 110 -11.42 14.69 8.64
CA PRO A 110 -12.16 13.55 9.16
C PRO A 110 -11.70 12.21 8.56
N PHE A 111 -10.80 12.23 7.56
CA PHE A 111 -10.35 11.03 6.85
C PHE A 111 -9.24 10.32 7.62
N TYR A 112 -9.50 9.06 8.01
CA TYR A 112 -8.52 8.21 8.70
C TYR A 112 -7.39 7.82 7.73
N PRO A 113 -6.13 8.07 8.08
CA PRO A 113 -5.00 7.67 7.25
C PRO A 113 -4.71 6.18 7.40
N GLU A 114 -4.20 5.56 6.32
CA GLU A 114 -3.69 4.18 6.38
C GLU A 114 -2.75 3.99 7.58
N GLY A 115 -3.04 3.00 8.40
CA GLY A 115 -2.24 2.70 9.58
C GLY A 115 -2.73 1.48 10.34
N GLY A 116 -1.83 0.81 11.09
CA GLY A 116 -2.18 -0.37 11.88
C GLY A 116 -2.73 -1.54 11.05
N GLY A 117 -2.38 -1.63 9.77
CA GLY A 117 -2.92 -2.63 8.85
C GLY A 117 -4.27 -2.25 8.23
N GLN A 118 -4.91 -1.19 8.69
CA GLN A 118 -6.15 -0.67 8.13
C GLN A 118 -5.85 0.24 6.94
N VAL A 119 -6.57 0.07 5.84
CA VAL A 119 -6.51 0.96 4.67
C VAL A 119 -7.06 2.36 5.00
N GLY A 120 -6.56 3.37 4.30
CA GLY A 120 -7.02 4.75 4.43
C GLY A 120 -8.47 4.95 3.97
N ASP A 121 -9.11 5.98 4.50
CA ASP A 121 -10.45 6.36 4.10
C ASP A 121 -10.50 6.92 2.69
N THR A 122 -11.66 6.75 2.09
CA THR A 122 -12.09 7.40 0.86
C THR A 122 -13.32 8.28 1.14
N GLY A 123 -13.70 9.08 0.18
CA GLY A 123 -14.86 9.96 0.26
C GLY A 123 -14.73 11.10 -0.74
N PHE A 124 -15.11 12.29 -0.33
CA PHE A 124 -15.05 13.46 -1.23
C PHE A 124 -14.89 14.77 -0.45
N ILE A 125 -14.50 15.79 -1.19
CA ILE A 125 -14.60 17.18 -0.81
C ILE A 125 -15.48 17.91 -1.81
N GLU A 126 -16.34 18.81 -1.37
CA GLU A 126 -17.22 19.59 -2.25
C GLU A 126 -17.32 21.05 -1.82
N ASP A 127 -17.52 21.92 -2.81
CA ASP A 127 -17.87 23.31 -2.66
C ASP A 127 -18.99 23.68 -3.65
N LYS A 128 -19.33 24.97 -3.76
CA LYS A 128 -20.36 25.46 -4.71
C LYS A 128 -20.00 25.21 -6.18
N GLN A 129 -18.72 24.92 -6.49
CA GLN A 129 -18.21 24.79 -7.86
C GLN A 129 -18.05 23.34 -8.30
N GLY A 130 -18.13 22.39 -7.37
CA GLY A 130 -18.05 20.97 -7.70
C GLY A 130 -17.58 20.08 -6.57
N LYS A 131 -17.39 18.82 -6.92
CA LYS A 131 -17.02 17.73 -6.03
C LYS A 131 -15.76 17.06 -6.54
N VAL A 132 -14.82 16.77 -5.64
CA VAL A 132 -13.58 16.01 -5.92
C VAL A 132 -13.51 14.81 -5.01
N ASN A 133 -13.27 13.62 -5.59
CA ASN A 133 -13.20 12.38 -4.84
C ASN A 133 -11.82 12.17 -4.20
N ILE A 134 -11.80 11.85 -2.90
CA ILE A 134 -10.64 11.35 -2.19
C ILE A 134 -10.53 9.85 -2.46
N LYS A 135 -9.44 9.43 -3.09
CA LYS A 135 -9.19 8.03 -3.50
C LYS A 135 -8.45 7.22 -2.44
N ASP A 136 -7.66 7.88 -1.62
CA ASP A 136 -6.88 7.26 -0.55
C ASP A 136 -6.44 8.32 0.44
N THR A 137 -6.15 7.91 1.68
CA THR A 137 -5.63 8.77 2.74
C THR A 137 -4.47 8.09 3.43
N LYS A 138 -3.30 8.74 3.47
CA LYS A 138 -2.06 8.18 4.04
C LYS A 138 -1.41 9.17 5.00
N LYS A 139 -0.55 8.64 5.86
CA LYS A 139 0.31 9.45 6.72
C LYS A 139 1.73 9.48 6.14
N GLU A 140 2.21 10.66 5.77
CA GLU A 140 3.55 10.89 5.25
C GLU A 140 4.27 11.91 6.14
N ASN A 141 5.42 11.54 6.72
CA ASN A 141 6.22 12.42 7.60
C ASN A 141 5.40 13.09 8.73
N GLY A 142 4.46 12.35 9.32
CA GLY A 142 3.61 12.86 10.40
C GLY A 142 2.35 13.59 9.95
N VAL A 143 2.21 13.93 8.66
CA VAL A 143 1.09 14.69 8.11
C VAL A 143 0.13 13.74 7.36
N ILE A 144 -1.17 13.99 7.43
CA ILE A 144 -2.19 13.24 6.70
C ILE A 144 -2.36 13.84 5.30
N VAL A 145 -2.16 13.00 4.29
CA VAL A 145 -2.15 13.37 2.89
C VAL A 145 -3.30 12.65 2.17
N HIS A 146 -4.07 13.40 1.39
CA HIS A 146 -5.25 12.93 0.67
C HIS A 146 -4.94 12.86 -0.82
N TYR A 147 -5.18 11.70 -1.44
CA TYR A 147 -4.92 11.45 -2.85
C TYR A 147 -6.17 11.72 -3.68
N VAL A 148 -6.02 12.53 -4.72
CA VAL A 148 -7.08 12.86 -5.67
C VAL A 148 -6.59 12.73 -7.11
N ASP A 149 -7.51 12.45 -8.04
CA ASP A 149 -7.17 12.37 -9.47
C ASP A 149 -7.14 13.76 -10.13
N GLU A 150 -7.85 14.74 -9.57
CA GLU A 150 -7.96 16.11 -10.09
C GLU A 150 -8.02 17.13 -8.95
N LEU A 151 -7.61 18.36 -9.24
CA LEU A 151 -7.73 19.47 -8.30
C LEU A 151 -9.11 20.12 -8.34
N PRO A 152 -9.61 20.66 -7.20
CA PRO A 152 -10.79 21.52 -7.20
C PRO A 152 -10.58 22.77 -8.07
N LYS A 153 -11.65 23.30 -8.65
CA LYS A 153 -11.62 24.50 -9.48
C LYS A 153 -11.10 25.74 -8.74
N ASN A 154 -11.39 25.85 -7.46
CA ASN A 154 -10.87 26.92 -6.60
C ASN A 154 -10.24 26.34 -5.34
N LEU A 155 -8.91 26.27 -5.33
CA LEU A 155 -8.12 25.73 -4.22
C LEU A 155 -8.22 26.56 -2.92
N ASN A 156 -8.64 27.82 -2.99
CA ASN A 156 -8.79 28.71 -1.83
C ASN A 156 -10.19 28.64 -1.21
N SER A 157 -11.09 27.83 -1.75
CA SER A 157 -12.43 27.63 -1.19
C SER A 157 -12.39 26.93 0.17
N SER A 158 -13.49 27.08 0.90
CA SER A 158 -13.79 26.19 2.02
C SER A 158 -14.65 25.04 1.48
N PHE A 159 -14.27 23.82 1.81
CA PHE A 159 -14.92 22.60 1.34
C PHE A 159 -15.67 21.93 2.48
N HIS A 160 -16.74 21.24 2.15
CA HIS A 160 -17.30 20.20 3.00
C HIS A 160 -16.62 18.88 2.64
N GLY A 161 -15.87 18.30 3.60
CA GLY A 161 -15.25 16.99 3.45
C GLY A 161 -16.12 15.91 4.06
N GLN A 162 -16.44 14.87 3.30
CA GLN A 162 -17.32 13.77 3.71
C GLN A 162 -16.64 12.44 3.46
N VAL A 163 -16.51 11.63 4.50
CA VAL A 163 -15.98 10.26 4.42
C VAL A 163 -17.05 9.32 3.85
N ASP A 164 -16.62 8.30 3.10
CA ASP A 164 -17.45 7.17 2.72
C ASP A 164 -17.78 6.32 3.96
N ILE A 165 -18.90 6.62 4.58
CA ILE A 165 -19.34 6.00 5.84
C ILE A 165 -19.66 4.51 5.66
N GLU A 166 -20.23 4.12 4.53
CA GLU A 166 -20.55 2.71 4.30
C GLU A 166 -19.25 1.87 4.25
N ARG A 167 -18.24 2.38 3.52
CA ARG A 167 -16.93 1.74 3.45
C ARG A 167 -16.24 1.73 4.81
N ARG A 168 -16.20 2.85 5.54
CA ARG A 168 -15.60 2.94 6.88
C ARG A 168 -16.24 1.96 7.85
N ASN A 169 -17.57 1.84 7.86
CA ASN A 169 -18.28 0.91 8.73
C ASN A 169 -17.91 -0.56 8.47
N LYS A 170 -17.74 -0.95 7.21
CA LYS A 170 -17.27 -2.30 6.85
C LYS A 170 -15.83 -2.54 7.34
N ILE A 171 -14.95 -1.57 7.13
CA ILE A 171 -13.56 -1.61 7.59
C ILE A 171 -13.49 -1.72 9.13
N SER A 172 -14.25 -0.92 9.87
CA SER A 172 -14.30 -0.95 11.32
C SER A 172 -14.74 -2.31 11.89
N LYS A 173 -15.72 -2.95 11.25
CA LYS A 173 -16.15 -4.31 11.61
C LYS A 173 -15.02 -5.33 11.42
N ASN A 174 -14.34 -5.26 10.28
CA ASN A 174 -13.21 -6.14 9.98
C ASN A 174 -12.01 -5.86 10.91
N HIS A 175 -11.78 -4.61 11.30
CA HIS A 175 -10.76 -4.24 12.28
C HIS A 175 -11.04 -4.86 13.64
N SER A 176 -12.28 -4.72 14.14
CA SER A 176 -12.70 -5.36 15.41
C SER A 176 -12.60 -6.88 15.32
N ALA A 177 -13.02 -7.48 14.19
CA ALA A 177 -12.88 -8.92 13.96
C ALA A 177 -11.41 -9.38 13.98
N THR A 178 -10.47 -8.56 13.51
CA THR A 178 -9.03 -8.86 13.59
C THR A 178 -8.55 -8.98 15.03
N HIS A 179 -8.98 -8.09 15.92
CA HIS A 179 -8.64 -8.16 17.35
C HIS A 179 -9.24 -9.40 18.01
N LEU A 180 -10.51 -9.71 17.71
CA LEU A 180 -11.17 -10.92 18.25
C LEU A 180 -10.48 -12.19 17.75
N LEU A 181 -10.11 -12.24 16.48
CA LEU A 181 -9.37 -13.36 15.90
C LEU A 181 -8.01 -13.55 16.59
N HIS A 182 -7.26 -12.46 16.79
CA HIS A 182 -5.98 -12.52 17.50
C HIS A 182 -6.13 -13.05 18.91
N HIS A 183 -7.13 -12.57 19.64
CA HIS A 183 -7.43 -13.06 20.98
C HIS A 183 -7.77 -14.55 20.98
N ALA A 184 -8.69 -15.01 20.14
CA ALA A 184 -9.08 -16.40 20.02
C ALA A 184 -7.90 -17.33 19.64
N LEU A 185 -7.06 -16.88 18.70
CA LEU A 185 -5.84 -17.64 18.34
C LEU A 185 -4.88 -17.79 19.52
N ARG A 186 -4.73 -16.77 20.35
CA ARG A 186 -3.90 -16.87 21.56
C ARG A 186 -4.49 -17.78 22.62
N GLU A 187 -5.80 -17.83 22.76
CA GLU A 187 -6.46 -18.75 23.70
C GLU A 187 -6.36 -20.20 23.25
N VAL A 188 -6.57 -20.46 21.95
CA VAL A 188 -6.60 -21.83 21.41
C VAL A 188 -5.20 -22.38 21.16
N LEU A 189 -4.29 -21.58 20.58
CA LEU A 189 -2.97 -22.02 20.16
C LEU A 189 -1.86 -21.70 21.19
N GLY A 190 -2.10 -20.74 22.08
CA GLY A 190 -1.19 -20.32 23.13
C GLY A 190 -0.65 -18.90 22.98
N THR A 191 -0.09 -18.38 24.06
CA THR A 191 0.36 -16.98 24.18
C THR A 191 1.55 -16.62 23.30
N HIS A 192 2.22 -17.60 22.69
CA HIS A 192 3.31 -17.41 21.72
C HIS A 192 2.82 -16.84 20.38
N VAL A 193 1.52 -16.90 20.09
CA VAL A 193 0.95 -16.31 18.89
C VAL A 193 1.15 -14.79 18.91
N LYS A 194 1.95 -14.30 17.97
CA LYS A 194 2.24 -12.88 17.78
C LYS A 194 1.83 -12.46 16.39
N GLN A 195 1.29 -11.25 16.27
CA GLN A 195 1.00 -10.64 14.98
C GLN A 195 2.30 -10.28 14.26
N ASN A 196 2.46 -10.78 13.04
CA ASN A 196 3.56 -10.42 12.13
C ASN A 196 3.14 -9.37 11.11
N GLY A 197 1.85 -9.37 10.74
CA GLY A 197 1.26 -8.40 9.83
C GLY A 197 -0.26 -8.46 9.86
N SER A 198 -0.90 -7.44 9.33
CA SER A 198 -2.34 -7.41 9.10
C SER A 198 -2.68 -6.55 7.89
N LEU A 199 -3.79 -6.86 7.25
CA LEU A 199 -4.45 -6.01 6.27
C LEU A 199 -5.95 -6.03 6.53
N VAL A 200 -6.53 -4.85 6.67
CA VAL A 200 -7.96 -4.68 6.96
C VAL A 200 -8.54 -3.72 5.94
N ASN A 201 -9.48 -4.20 5.14
CA ASN A 201 -10.24 -3.41 4.18
C ASN A 201 -11.75 -3.72 4.27
N GLU A 202 -12.56 -3.13 3.42
CA GLU A 202 -14.01 -3.29 3.42
C GLU A 202 -14.51 -4.69 3.06
N ASN A 203 -13.67 -5.50 2.40
CA ASN A 203 -14.06 -6.82 1.88
C ASN A 203 -13.53 -7.98 2.72
N TYR A 204 -12.34 -7.82 3.31
CA TYR A 204 -11.69 -8.87 4.09
C TYR A 204 -10.69 -8.32 5.11
N LEU A 205 -10.31 -9.17 6.02
CA LEU A 205 -9.12 -9.02 6.87
C LEU A 205 -8.10 -10.11 6.53
N ARG A 206 -6.81 -9.77 6.63
CA ARG A 206 -5.71 -10.74 6.66
C ARG A 206 -4.94 -10.55 7.96
N PHE A 207 -4.65 -11.65 8.61
CA PHE A 207 -3.90 -11.67 9.85
C PHE A 207 -2.75 -12.67 9.74
N ASP A 208 -1.53 -12.17 9.71
CA ASP A 208 -0.31 -12.97 9.61
C ASP A 208 0.25 -13.15 11.02
N PHE A 209 0.45 -14.40 11.46
CA PHE A 209 0.90 -14.69 12.81
C PHE A 209 1.96 -15.81 12.85
N SER A 210 2.71 -15.87 13.95
CA SER A 210 3.70 -16.91 14.20
C SER A 210 3.08 -18.10 14.93
N HIS A 211 3.35 -19.34 14.44
CA HIS A 211 3.02 -20.59 15.10
C HIS A 211 4.04 -21.66 14.77
N PHE A 212 4.21 -22.68 15.65
CA PHE A 212 5.26 -23.69 15.56
C PHE A 212 4.93 -24.83 14.56
N SER A 213 3.66 -25.04 14.25
CA SER A 213 3.21 -26.06 13.31
C SER A 213 2.24 -25.49 12.29
N LYS A 214 2.14 -26.21 11.15
CA LYS A 214 1.17 -25.90 10.10
C LYS A 214 -0.18 -26.51 10.42
#